data_03d0e1ae2607d7a586d5d6c6d377db53
#
_entry.id   03d0e1ae2607d7a586d5d6c6d377db53
#
_cell.length_a   1.000
_cell.length_b   1.000
_cell.length_c   1.000
_cell.angle_alpha   90.00
_cell.angle_beta   90.00
_cell.angle_gamma   90.00
#
_symmetry.space_group_name_H-M   'P 1'
#
loop_
_entity.id
_entity.type
_entity.pdbx_description
1 polymer ?
#
loop_
_entity_poly.entity_id
_entity_poly.type
_entity_poly.pdbx_seq_one_letter_code
_entity_poly.pdbx_strand_id
1 'polypeptide(L)'
;MVRHIVMWTLKEEAEGKTAAENGAKMKEILEALAGRIEGLRHIEVSADIVAADPECHVILCSEHDDVDALNHYQGHPEHQACVAFVKKVASGRKAVDYVI
;
A
#
# COMPACT_ATOMS: atom_id res chain seq x y z
N MET A 1 -7.13 13.18 12.36
CA MET A 1 -7.00 12.03 11.43
C MET A 1 -5.56 11.94 10.95
N VAL A 2 -5.08 10.75 10.68
CA VAL A 2 -3.73 10.50 10.19
C VAL A 2 -3.81 9.97 8.76
N ARG A 3 -2.99 10.53 7.88
CA ARG A 3 -2.87 10.02 6.50
C ARG A 3 -1.54 9.27 6.36
N HIS A 4 -1.60 8.09 5.77
CA HIS A 4 -0.49 7.19 5.55
C HIS A 4 -0.28 7.05 4.05
N ILE A 5 0.92 7.42 3.57
CA ILE A 5 1.25 7.35 2.15
C ILE A 5 2.46 6.45 1.98
N VAL A 6 2.35 5.49 1.07
CA VAL A 6 3.45 4.59 0.73
C VAL A 6 3.64 4.58 -0.77
N MET A 7 4.90 4.67 -1.20
CA MET A 7 5.28 4.56 -2.60
C MET A 7 6.24 3.39 -2.76
N TRP A 8 6.00 2.58 -3.78
CA TRP A 8 6.86 1.43 -4.09
C TRP A 8 7.38 1.51 -5.52
N THR A 9 8.62 1.04 -5.68
CA THR A 9 9.08 0.54 -6.97
C THR A 9 8.97 -0.98 -6.96
N LEU A 10 8.73 -1.58 -8.12
CA LEU A 10 8.54 -3.01 -8.24
C LEU A 10 9.68 -3.63 -9.04
N LYS A 11 9.98 -4.88 -8.74
CA LYS A 11 10.85 -5.70 -9.56
C LYS A 11 10.24 -5.83 -10.94
N GLU A 12 11.07 -5.84 -11.97
CA GLU A 12 10.62 -6.01 -13.35
C GLU A 12 9.83 -7.30 -13.52
N GLU A 13 10.25 -8.36 -12.82
CA GLU A 13 9.59 -9.65 -12.81
C GLU A 13 9.73 -10.27 -11.42
N ALA A 14 8.63 -10.79 -10.88
CA ALA A 14 8.59 -11.47 -9.58
C ALA A 14 7.35 -12.35 -9.52
N GLU A 15 7.45 -13.47 -8.80
CA GLU A 15 6.36 -14.43 -8.61
C GLU A 15 5.77 -14.91 -9.95
N GLY A 16 6.61 -15.01 -10.99
CA GLY A 16 6.20 -15.45 -12.32
C GLY A 16 5.39 -14.44 -13.10
N LYS A 17 5.37 -13.17 -12.67
CA LYS A 17 4.55 -12.12 -13.29
C LYS A 17 5.34 -10.83 -13.49
N THR A 18 4.84 -9.98 -14.38
CA THR A 18 5.43 -8.66 -14.66
C THR A 18 5.13 -7.68 -13.55
N ALA A 19 5.87 -6.55 -13.54
CA ALA A 19 5.60 -5.45 -12.61
C ALA A 19 4.16 -4.93 -12.74
N ALA A 20 3.65 -4.80 -13.97
CA ALA A 20 2.27 -4.35 -14.20
C ALA A 20 1.24 -5.30 -13.58
N GLU A 21 1.43 -6.60 -13.73
CA GLU A 21 0.54 -7.61 -13.15
C GLU A 21 0.62 -7.60 -11.62
N ASN A 22 1.82 -7.47 -11.07
CA ASN A 22 2.02 -7.41 -9.61
C ASN A 22 1.46 -6.11 -9.02
N GLY A 23 1.57 -4.99 -9.72
CA GLY A 23 0.96 -3.73 -9.30
C GLY A 23 -0.56 -3.81 -9.25
N ALA A 24 -1.17 -4.42 -10.24
CA ALA A 24 -2.62 -4.65 -10.27
C ALA A 24 -3.07 -5.54 -9.11
N LYS A 25 -2.28 -6.57 -8.79
CA LYS A 25 -2.55 -7.45 -7.65
C LYS A 25 -2.43 -6.71 -6.33
N MET A 26 -1.43 -5.86 -6.17
CA MET A 26 -1.27 -5.02 -4.97
C MET A 26 -2.51 -4.13 -4.76
N LYS A 27 -2.98 -3.47 -5.82
CA LYS A 27 -4.18 -2.64 -5.76
C LYS A 27 -5.38 -3.46 -5.29
N GLU A 28 -5.59 -4.63 -5.88
CA GLU A 28 -6.71 -5.51 -5.53
C GLU A 28 -6.70 -5.91 -4.06
N ILE A 29 -5.57 -6.44 -3.57
CA ILE A 29 -5.53 -6.98 -2.20
C ILE A 29 -5.51 -5.88 -1.13
N LEU A 30 -4.89 -4.74 -1.41
CA LEU A 30 -4.84 -3.63 -0.45
C LEU A 30 -6.17 -2.90 -0.37
N GLU A 31 -6.82 -2.61 -1.50
CA GLU A 31 -8.13 -1.96 -1.49
C GLU A 31 -9.21 -2.87 -0.89
N ALA A 32 -9.03 -4.18 -0.93
CA ALA A 32 -9.95 -5.13 -0.28
C ALA A 32 -9.97 -4.99 1.25
N LEU A 33 -9.01 -4.30 1.84
CA LEU A 33 -9.00 -4.03 3.30
C LEU A 33 -10.04 -2.99 3.71
N ALA A 34 -10.60 -2.25 2.78
CA ALA A 34 -11.63 -1.24 3.06
C ALA A 34 -12.82 -1.88 3.80
N GLY A 35 -13.21 -1.27 4.92
CA GLY A 35 -14.33 -1.75 5.74
C GLY A 35 -14.02 -2.97 6.60
N ARG A 36 -12.78 -3.48 6.59
CA ARG A 36 -12.40 -4.70 7.31
C ARG A 36 -11.54 -4.45 8.53
N ILE A 37 -11.02 -3.25 8.69
CA ILE A 37 -10.10 -2.89 9.77
C ILE A 37 -10.66 -1.68 10.51
N GLU A 38 -10.87 -1.83 11.81
CA GLU A 38 -11.39 -0.74 12.63
C GLU A 38 -10.43 0.44 12.61
N GLY A 39 -10.97 1.65 12.44
CA GLY A 39 -10.17 2.88 12.38
C GLY A 39 -9.63 3.23 11.01
N LEU A 40 -9.65 2.30 10.06
CA LEU A 40 -9.33 2.57 8.66
C LEU A 40 -10.54 3.21 7.98
N ARG A 41 -10.42 4.49 7.60
CA ARG A 41 -11.51 5.29 7.04
C ARG A 41 -11.49 5.37 5.53
N HIS A 42 -10.31 5.31 4.93
CA HIS A 42 -10.14 5.38 3.49
C HIS A 42 -8.86 4.66 3.10
N ILE A 43 -8.90 3.96 1.97
CA ILE A 43 -7.72 3.38 1.36
C ILE A 43 -7.89 3.39 -0.15
N GLU A 44 -6.89 3.90 -0.85
CA GLU A 44 -6.83 3.85 -2.29
C GLU A 44 -5.42 3.48 -2.72
N VAL A 45 -5.33 2.75 -3.81
CA VAL A 45 -4.05 2.34 -4.38
C VAL A 45 -4.10 2.59 -5.88
N SER A 46 -3.03 3.14 -6.44
CA SER A 46 -2.90 3.30 -7.88
C SER A 46 -1.63 2.62 -8.36
N ALA A 47 -1.76 1.84 -9.42
CA ALA A 47 -0.64 1.28 -10.18
C ALA A 47 -0.55 1.94 -11.56
N ASP A 48 -1.22 3.07 -11.75
CA ASP A 48 -1.24 3.83 -13.00
C ASP A 48 -0.68 5.24 -12.72
N ILE A 49 0.64 5.31 -12.62
CA ILE A 49 1.34 6.54 -12.26
C ILE A 49 1.62 7.35 -13.52
N VAL A 50 1.11 8.58 -13.54
CA VAL A 50 1.30 9.50 -14.66
C VAL A 50 2.69 10.11 -14.67
N ALA A 51 3.17 10.53 -13.49
CA ALA A 51 4.50 11.13 -13.35
C ALA A 51 4.97 10.98 -11.91
N ALA A 52 6.23 10.70 -11.71
CA ALA A 52 6.83 10.60 -10.38
C ALA A 52 8.32 10.89 -10.44
N ASP A 53 8.82 11.61 -9.42
CA ASP A 53 10.24 11.88 -9.23
C ASP A 53 10.47 11.92 -7.70
N PRO A 54 11.18 10.96 -7.11
CA PRO A 54 11.79 9.78 -7.74
C PRO A 54 10.76 8.77 -8.29
N GLU A 55 11.25 7.79 -9.02
CA GLU A 55 10.43 6.75 -9.65
C GLU A 55 9.49 6.07 -8.66
N CYS A 56 8.24 5.86 -9.09
CA CYS A 56 7.22 5.19 -8.30
C CYS A 56 6.33 4.39 -9.24
N HIS A 57 6.09 3.14 -8.92
CA HIS A 57 5.24 2.24 -9.72
C HIS A 57 3.87 2.02 -9.10
N VAL A 58 3.79 2.05 -7.77
CA VAL A 58 2.52 1.88 -7.04
C VAL A 58 2.52 2.86 -5.87
N ILE A 59 1.39 3.52 -5.65
CA ILE A 59 1.17 4.40 -4.52
C ILE A 59 -0.06 3.97 -3.74
N LEU A 60 0.03 4.04 -2.41
CA LEU A 60 -1.10 3.84 -1.50
C LEU A 60 -1.32 5.11 -0.69
N CYS A 61 -2.58 5.49 -0.54
CA CYS A 61 -2.99 6.54 0.38
C CYS A 61 -4.10 5.97 1.27
N SER A 62 -3.90 5.97 2.58
CA SER A 62 -4.92 5.54 3.53
C SER A 62 -5.10 6.58 4.63
N GLU A 63 -6.30 6.61 5.21
CA GLU A 63 -6.65 7.52 6.28
C GLU A 63 -7.15 6.72 7.48
N HIS A 64 -6.68 7.10 8.66
CA HIS A 64 -6.94 6.42 9.92
C HIS A 64 -7.40 7.43 10.96
N ASP A 65 -8.23 7.01 11.92
CA ASP A 65 -8.78 7.90 12.94
C ASP A 65 -7.70 8.67 13.69
N ASP A 66 -6.61 7.97 14.07
CA ASP A 66 -5.51 8.51 14.84
C ASP A 66 -4.27 7.61 14.69
N VAL A 67 -3.20 7.92 15.40
CA VAL A 67 -1.96 7.14 15.37
C VAL A 67 -2.18 5.71 15.89
N ASP A 68 -3.01 5.54 16.91
CA ASP A 68 -3.31 4.19 17.44
C ASP A 68 -4.03 3.34 16.39
N ALA A 69 -4.96 3.94 15.64
CA ALA A 69 -5.65 3.26 14.55
C ALA A 69 -4.68 2.86 13.44
N LEU A 70 -3.72 3.72 13.11
CA LEU A 70 -2.68 3.38 12.12
C LEU A 70 -1.83 2.20 12.61
N ASN A 71 -1.43 2.22 13.87
CA ASN A 71 -0.65 1.11 14.45
C ASN A 71 -1.45 -0.18 14.45
N HIS A 72 -2.75 -0.13 14.76
CA HIS A 72 -3.65 -1.27 14.70
C HIS A 72 -3.72 -1.83 13.28
N TYR A 73 -3.87 -0.98 12.28
CA TYR A 73 -3.88 -1.34 10.87
C TYR A 73 -2.58 -2.06 10.48
N GLN A 74 -1.42 -1.49 10.85
CA GLN A 74 -0.13 -2.05 10.47
C GLN A 74 0.11 -3.43 11.07
N GLY A 75 -0.37 -3.70 12.27
CA GLY A 75 -0.26 -5.00 12.92
C GLY A 75 -1.38 -5.98 12.61
N HIS A 76 -2.42 -5.56 11.88
CA HIS A 76 -3.58 -6.40 11.62
C HIS A 76 -3.22 -7.60 10.72
N PRO A 77 -3.69 -8.82 11.06
CA PRO A 77 -3.36 -10.02 10.28
C PRO A 77 -3.70 -9.92 8.79
N GLU A 78 -4.81 -9.30 8.43
CA GLU A 78 -5.20 -9.14 7.03
C GLU A 78 -4.25 -8.19 6.30
N HIS A 79 -3.77 -7.12 6.95
CA HIS A 79 -2.75 -6.23 6.39
C HIS A 79 -1.41 -6.97 6.27
N GLN A 80 -1.03 -7.74 7.28
CA GLN A 80 0.23 -8.49 7.25
C GLN A 80 0.28 -9.51 6.10
N ALA A 81 -0.86 -10.10 5.76
CA ALA A 81 -0.96 -10.99 4.59
C ALA A 81 -0.66 -10.24 3.28
N CYS A 82 -1.14 -8.99 3.16
CA CYS A 82 -0.81 -8.14 2.02
C CYS A 82 0.68 -7.80 2.00
N VAL A 83 1.25 -7.45 3.15
CA VAL A 83 2.69 -7.11 3.29
C VAL A 83 3.56 -8.28 2.82
N ALA A 84 3.18 -9.51 3.15
CA ALA A 84 3.94 -10.70 2.73
C ALA A 84 4.05 -10.80 1.22
N PHE A 85 2.98 -10.49 0.48
CA PHE A 85 3.00 -10.45 -0.98
C PHE A 85 3.84 -9.27 -1.49
N VAL A 86 3.61 -8.07 -0.93
CA VAL A 86 4.30 -6.86 -1.37
C VAL A 86 5.80 -7.01 -1.25
N LYS A 87 6.30 -7.60 -0.16
CA LYS A 87 7.73 -7.83 0.05
C LYS A 87 8.36 -8.71 -1.03
N LYS A 88 7.59 -9.60 -1.66
CA LYS A 88 8.10 -10.47 -2.72
C LYS A 88 8.26 -9.74 -4.04
N VAL A 89 7.45 -8.71 -4.29
CA VAL A 89 7.40 -8.05 -5.60
C VAL A 89 8.01 -6.65 -5.62
N ALA A 90 8.15 -6.01 -4.44
CA ALA A 90 8.71 -4.66 -4.37
C ALA A 90 10.24 -4.67 -4.39
N SER A 91 10.82 -3.70 -5.07
CA SER A 91 12.27 -3.44 -5.09
C SER A 91 12.64 -2.27 -4.18
N GLY A 92 11.70 -1.40 -3.85
CA GLY A 92 11.93 -0.26 -2.96
C GLY A 92 10.64 0.25 -2.35
N ARG A 93 10.75 0.95 -1.23
CA ARG A 93 9.60 1.47 -0.49
C ARG A 93 9.97 2.79 0.19
N LYS A 94 9.09 3.77 0.08
CA LYS A 94 9.16 5.02 0.85
C LYS A 94 7.79 5.26 1.47
N ALA A 95 7.77 5.79 2.69
CA ALA A 95 6.51 6.03 3.39
C ALA A 95 6.59 7.33 4.19
N VAL A 96 5.45 7.98 4.35
CA VAL A 96 5.29 9.13 5.22
C VAL A 96 3.89 9.09 5.83
N ASP A 97 3.83 9.39 7.12
CA ASP A 97 2.58 9.48 7.87
C ASP A 97 2.48 10.89 8.42
N TYR A 98 1.30 11.50 8.32
CA TYR A 98 1.12 12.86 8.84
C TYR A 98 -0.30 13.09 9.33
N VAL A 99 -0.44 14.06 10.21
CA VAL A 99 -1.73 14.46 10.80
C VAL A 99 -2.38 15.51 9.90
N ILE A 100 -3.66 15.32 9.64
CA ILE A 100 -4.50 16.28 8.91
C ILE A 100 -5.62 16.82 9.77
#